data_13911024e2a0ec61f11fb6e32ad4c2e8
#
_entry.id   13911024e2a0ec61f11fb6e32ad4c2e8
#
_cell.length_a   1.000
_cell.length_b   1.000
_cell.length_c   1.000
_cell.angle_alpha   90.00
_cell.angle_beta   90.00
_cell.angle_gamma   90.00
#
_symmetry.space_group_name_H-M   'P 1'
#
loop_
_entity.id
_entity.type
_entity.pdbx_description
1 polymer ?
#
loop_
_entity_poly.entity_id
_entity_poly.type
_entity_poly.pdbx_seq_one_letter_code
_entity_poly.pdbx_strand_id
1 'polypeptide(L)'
;MLAMFPGRCARCQAPIRAGDEIAGAGVNDTGWVHAGCRNEVALPGLNAPQPTTSGARRTRTAGTAKAAKAPMVAPEGATFVYTDGACSGNPGPGGWAWAIDRDRFASGSERPSTNQRMEIRAALEAVTALAGPLVVVSDSTYVVNCFRDQWWDGWLKRGWTTSAKKPVANRDLWEPLVMAVNERGDVAFHWVKGHSGHEMNDLVDELAVAASLSRD
;
A
#
# COMPACT_ATOMS: atom_id res chain seq x y z
N MET A 1 10.16 17.65 20.19
CA MET A 1 8.79 18.24 20.34
C MET A 1 8.00 17.44 21.34
N LEU A 2 6.89 17.98 21.87
CA LEU A 2 6.03 17.22 22.79
C LEU A 2 4.94 16.46 22.03
N ALA A 3 4.65 15.24 22.47
CA ALA A 3 3.58 14.41 21.90
C ALA A 3 2.22 15.04 22.20
N MET A 4 1.42 15.29 21.18
CA MET A 4 0.05 15.81 21.33
C MET A 4 -0.97 14.69 21.57
N PHE A 5 -0.65 13.46 21.14
CA PHE A 5 -1.54 12.28 21.25
C PHE A 5 -0.76 11.09 21.77
N PRO A 6 -1.42 10.16 22.50
CA PRO A 6 -0.77 8.92 22.94
C PRO A 6 -0.44 8.03 21.75
N GLY A 7 0.68 7.31 21.84
CA GLY A 7 1.16 6.41 20.80
C GLY A 7 2.13 5.36 21.35
N ARG A 8 2.90 4.74 20.46
CA ARG A 8 4.00 3.83 20.82
C ARG A 8 5.30 4.29 20.17
N CYS A 9 6.38 4.22 20.92
CA CYS A 9 7.72 4.50 20.42
C CYS A 9 8.10 3.44 19.37
N ALA A 10 8.51 3.90 18.18
CA ALA A 10 8.90 3.00 17.09
C ALA A 10 10.15 2.14 17.43
N ARG A 11 10.98 2.57 18.37
CA ARG A 11 12.20 1.85 18.78
C ARG A 11 12.02 0.91 19.97
N CYS A 12 11.57 1.43 21.12
CA CYS A 12 11.50 0.64 22.36
C CYS A 12 10.11 0.02 22.59
N GLN A 13 9.13 0.27 21.72
CA GLN A 13 7.74 -0.21 21.80
C GLN A 13 6.97 0.22 23.07
N ALA A 14 7.58 1.01 23.94
CA ALA A 14 6.93 1.57 25.11
C ALA A 14 5.89 2.64 24.73
N PRO A 15 4.84 2.83 25.56
CA PRO A 15 3.81 3.83 25.30
C PRO A 15 4.40 5.24 25.36
N ILE A 16 4.06 6.06 24.36
CA ILE A 16 4.24 7.52 24.37
C ILE A 16 2.95 8.11 24.92
N ARG A 17 3.05 9.00 25.91
CA ARG A 17 1.92 9.71 26.48
C ARG A 17 1.87 11.14 25.95
N ALA A 18 0.70 11.77 25.98
CA ALA A 18 0.58 13.19 25.67
C ALA A 18 1.48 13.98 26.63
N GLY A 19 2.34 14.84 26.09
CA GLY A 19 3.34 15.60 26.83
C GLY A 19 4.73 14.99 26.89
N ASP A 20 4.94 13.74 26.47
CA ASP A 20 6.28 13.14 26.39
C ASP A 20 7.11 13.82 25.30
N GLU A 21 8.42 13.98 25.57
CA GLU A 21 9.35 14.44 24.55
C GLU A 21 9.59 13.38 23.48
N ILE A 22 9.25 13.72 22.25
CA ILE A 22 9.39 12.84 21.09
C ILE A 22 10.22 13.47 19.97
N ALA A 23 10.81 12.62 19.16
CA ALA A 23 11.52 12.97 17.94
C ALA A 23 11.08 12.06 16.79
N GLY A 24 11.28 12.49 15.54
CA GLY A 24 11.11 11.60 14.37
C GLY A 24 12.12 10.46 14.41
N ALA A 25 11.72 9.27 13.99
CA ALA A 25 12.53 8.05 14.09
C ALA A 25 13.80 8.03 13.22
N GLY A 26 13.97 8.98 12.29
CA GLY A 26 15.13 9.12 11.40
C GLY A 26 14.74 9.04 9.92
N VAL A 27 15.72 9.20 9.04
CA VAL A 27 15.51 9.33 7.57
C VAL A 27 14.94 8.06 6.92
N ASN A 28 15.08 6.89 7.57
CA ASN A 28 14.61 5.60 7.07
C ASN A 28 13.54 4.94 7.96
N ASP A 29 13.10 5.60 9.03
CA ASP A 29 12.11 5.06 9.97
C ASP A 29 10.87 5.95 10.00
N THR A 30 9.71 5.40 9.71
CA THR A 30 8.43 6.10 9.85
C THR A 30 7.89 5.94 11.27
N GLY A 31 7.72 7.05 12.01
CA GLY A 31 7.10 7.05 13.32
C GLY A 31 7.75 8.02 14.30
N TRP A 32 7.24 7.98 15.53
CA TRP A 32 7.73 8.80 16.63
C TRP A 32 8.49 7.93 17.63
N VAL A 33 9.61 8.43 18.14
CA VAL A 33 10.41 7.81 19.19
C VAL A 33 10.50 8.74 20.38
N HIS A 34 10.67 8.22 21.60
CA HIS A 34 11.05 9.07 22.73
C HIS A 34 12.35 9.80 22.41
N ALA A 35 12.50 11.04 22.87
CA ALA A 35 13.70 11.83 22.59
C ALA A 35 15.00 11.10 22.96
N GLY A 36 14.99 10.34 24.07
CA GLY A 36 16.11 9.50 24.51
C GLY A 36 16.36 8.24 23.64
N CYS A 37 15.40 7.80 22.84
CA CYS A 37 15.56 6.64 21.95
C CYS A 37 16.20 6.99 20.58
N ARG A 38 16.51 8.26 20.34
CA ARG A 38 17.01 8.72 19.03
C ARG A 38 18.43 8.26 18.73
N ASN A 39 19.28 8.01 19.75
CA ASN A 39 20.73 7.84 19.61
C ASN A 39 21.32 6.56 20.22
N GLU A 40 20.55 5.51 20.52
CA GLU A 40 21.14 4.26 20.99
C GLU A 40 21.53 3.35 19.82
N VAL A 41 22.83 3.34 19.52
CA VAL A 41 23.47 2.21 18.83
C VAL A 41 23.41 1.02 19.78
N ALA A 42 22.66 -0.01 19.42
CA ALA A 42 22.54 -1.22 20.22
C ALA A 42 23.89 -1.92 20.35
N LEU A 43 24.47 -1.90 21.57
CA LEU A 43 25.53 -2.83 21.96
C LEU A 43 24.88 -4.14 22.43
N PRO A 44 25.35 -5.32 22.00
CA PRO A 44 24.77 -6.58 22.41
C PRO A 44 25.19 -6.98 23.82
N GLY A 45 24.23 -7.25 24.67
CA GLY A 45 24.36 -7.97 25.93
C GLY A 45 24.46 -7.12 27.18
N LEU A 46 23.31 -6.97 27.88
CA LEU A 46 23.21 -7.04 29.35
C LEU A 46 21.72 -6.96 29.79
N ASN A 47 21.27 -8.08 30.33
CA ASN A 47 20.20 -8.30 31.33
C ASN A 47 18.87 -7.52 31.26
N ALA A 48 17.83 -8.24 30.82
CA ALA A 48 16.43 -7.96 31.16
C ALA A 48 16.07 -8.52 32.55
N PRO A 49 15.30 -7.81 33.39
CA PRO A 49 14.72 -8.37 34.61
C PRO A 49 13.56 -9.32 34.29
N GLN A 50 13.56 -10.49 34.94
CA GLN A 50 12.51 -11.52 34.82
C GLN A 50 11.23 -11.08 35.56
N PRO A 51 10.04 -11.37 35.00
CA PRO A 51 8.79 -11.15 35.70
C PRO A 51 8.50 -12.33 36.70
N THR A 52 8.17 -11.94 37.92
CA THR A 52 7.68 -12.86 38.96
C THR A 52 6.27 -13.36 38.64
N THR A 53 6.11 -14.65 38.82
CA THR A 53 4.85 -15.40 38.66
C THR A 53 3.86 -15.12 39.79
N SER A 54 2.63 -14.73 39.51
CA SER A 54 1.44 -15.15 40.28
C SER A 54 0.14 -14.96 39.52
N GLY A 55 -0.74 -15.95 39.49
CA GLY A 55 -2.18 -15.82 39.30
C GLY A 55 -2.73 -16.24 37.94
N ALA A 56 -3.02 -17.50 37.77
CA ALA A 56 -3.79 -18.06 36.66
C ALA A 56 -5.22 -17.50 36.61
N ARG A 57 -5.59 -16.83 35.52
CA ARG A 57 -6.98 -16.65 35.08
C ARG A 57 -7.09 -17.00 33.60
N ARG A 58 -7.73 -18.14 33.31
CA ARG A 58 -8.04 -18.57 31.95
C ARG A 58 -8.90 -17.51 31.28
N THR A 59 -8.36 -16.83 30.32
CA THR A 59 -9.10 -16.00 29.35
C THR A 59 -8.97 -16.60 27.96
N ARG A 60 -10.09 -16.62 27.28
CA ARG A 60 -10.37 -17.11 25.93
C ARG A 60 -9.26 -16.78 24.96
N THR A 61 -8.92 -17.77 24.13
CA THR A 61 -8.02 -17.66 22.99
C THR A 61 -8.39 -16.48 22.10
N ALA A 62 -7.61 -15.41 22.21
CA ALA A 62 -7.60 -14.35 21.23
C ALA A 62 -7.02 -14.90 19.94
N GLY A 63 -7.72 -14.65 18.82
CA GLY A 63 -7.29 -15.05 17.49
C GLY A 63 -5.84 -14.64 17.23
N THR A 64 -5.12 -15.52 16.57
CA THR A 64 -3.74 -15.32 16.13
C THR A 64 -3.62 -13.99 15.39
N ALA A 65 -2.93 -13.03 15.98
CA ALA A 65 -2.55 -11.80 15.32
C ALA A 65 -1.76 -12.18 14.05
N LYS A 66 -2.34 -11.85 12.87
CA LYS A 66 -1.68 -12.03 11.57
C LYS A 66 -0.37 -11.25 11.62
N ALA A 67 0.75 -11.95 11.54
CA ALA A 67 2.08 -11.32 11.53
C ALA A 67 2.08 -10.23 10.45
N ALA A 68 2.48 -9.03 10.81
CA ALA A 68 2.65 -7.94 9.86
C ALA A 68 3.66 -8.41 8.80
N LYS A 69 3.21 -8.53 7.54
CA LYS A 69 4.10 -8.88 6.43
C LYS A 69 5.14 -7.78 6.26
N ALA A 70 6.38 -8.21 6.01
CA ALA A 70 7.49 -7.32 5.73
C ALA A 70 7.12 -6.32 4.62
N PRO A 71 7.60 -5.06 4.68
CA PRO A 71 7.39 -4.11 3.61
C PRO A 71 7.95 -4.68 2.30
N MET A 72 7.22 -4.48 1.20
CA MET A 72 7.69 -4.89 -0.13
C MET A 72 8.96 -4.10 -0.45
N VAL A 73 10.04 -4.82 -0.73
CA VAL A 73 11.32 -4.22 -1.13
C VAL A 73 11.27 -3.95 -2.62
N ALA A 74 11.62 -2.74 -3.04
CA ALA A 74 11.72 -2.41 -4.46
C ALA A 74 12.81 -3.27 -5.13
N PRO A 75 12.55 -3.87 -6.30
CA PRO A 75 13.58 -4.57 -7.06
C PRO A 75 14.73 -3.63 -7.44
N GLU A 76 15.95 -4.17 -7.53
CA GLU A 76 17.11 -3.38 -7.93
C GLU A 76 16.93 -2.83 -9.36
N GLY A 77 17.24 -1.56 -9.57
CA GLY A 77 17.07 -0.90 -10.87
C GLY A 77 15.62 -0.68 -11.30
N ALA A 78 14.65 -0.78 -10.38
CA ALA A 78 13.25 -0.64 -10.73
C ALA A 78 12.87 0.75 -11.21
N THR A 79 12.06 0.80 -12.25
CA THR A 79 11.37 2.01 -12.71
C THR A 79 10.14 2.26 -11.82
N PHE A 80 9.98 3.49 -11.32
CA PHE A 80 8.79 3.91 -10.61
C PHE A 80 7.73 4.35 -11.62
N VAL A 81 6.56 3.73 -11.58
CA VAL A 81 5.40 4.09 -12.39
C VAL A 81 4.24 4.46 -11.47
N TYR A 82 3.72 5.65 -11.64
CA TYR A 82 2.57 6.17 -10.89
C TYR A 82 1.29 5.78 -11.60
N THR A 83 0.26 5.41 -10.86
CA THR A 83 -1.02 4.95 -11.43
C THR A 83 -2.19 5.53 -10.66
N ASP A 84 -3.23 5.94 -11.37
CA ASP A 84 -4.48 6.40 -10.79
C ASP A 84 -5.68 6.08 -11.68
N GLY A 85 -6.86 6.04 -11.05
CA GLY A 85 -8.14 5.82 -11.70
C GLY A 85 -9.20 6.78 -11.19
N ALA A 86 -9.89 7.47 -12.10
CA ALA A 86 -10.96 8.40 -11.81
C ALA A 86 -12.30 7.92 -12.37
N CYS A 87 -13.40 8.34 -11.75
CA CYS A 87 -14.74 8.08 -12.25
C CYS A 87 -15.66 9.27 -12.00
N SER A 88 -16.25 9.80 -13.07
CA SER A 88 -17.24 10.87 -12.98
C SER A 88 -18.63 10.29 -12.64
N GLY A 89 -18.93 10.18 -11.34
CA GLY A 89 -20.00 9.36 -10.80
C GLY A 89 -19.51 7.92 -10.51
N ASN A 90 -20.25 7.16 -9.70
CA ASN A 90 -19.83 5.80 -9.33
C ASN A 90 -21.05 4.87 -9.21
N PRO A 91 -21.45 4.17 -10.28
CA PRO A 91 -20.83 4.07 -11.61
C PRO A 91 -21.01 5.32 -12.50
N GLY A 92 -20.08 5.48 -13.46
CA GLY A 92 -20.11 6.57 -14.42
C GLY A 92 -18.99 6.46 -15.46
N PRO A 93 -18.72 7.51 -16.25
CA PRO A 93 -17.54 7.59 -17.10
C PRO A 93 -16.28 7.45 -16.29
N GLY A 94 -15.45 6.44 -16.59
CA GLY A 94 -14.19 6.17 -15.93
C GLY A 94 -12.99 6.52 -16.80
N GLY A 95 -11.90 6.94 -16.16
CA GLY A 95 -10.60 7.14 -16.77
C GLY A 95 -9.49 6.52 -15.94
N TRP A 96 -8.47 6.03 -16.58
CA TRP A 96 -7.27 5.49 -15.96
C TRP A 96 -6.04 6.15 -16.54
N ALA A 97 -4.97 6.24 -15.75
CA ALA A 97 -3.68 6.73 -16.23
C ALA A 97 -2.52 6.05 -15.51
N TRP A 98 -1.39 5.95 -16.20
CA TRP A 98 -0.10 5.70 -15.61
C TRP A 98 0.95 6.66 -16.19
N ALA A 99 1.97 7.02 -15.41
CA ALA A 99 3.09 7.84 -15.83
C ALA A 99 4.38 7.43 -15.12
N ILE A 100 5.50 7.49 -15.85
CA ILE A 100 6.87 7.39 -15.30
C ILE A 100 7.41 8.81 -15.09
N ASP A 101 7.14 9.68 -16.04
CA ASP A 101 7.48 11.08 -16.05
C ASP A 101 6.43 11.85 -16.88
N ARG A 102 6.66 13.17 -17.13
CA ARG A 102 5.73 14.02 -17.86
C ARG A 102 5.62 13.69 -19.36
N ASP A 103 6.61 12.99 -19.92
CA ASP A 103 6.69 12.67 -21.35
C ASP A 103 6.35 11.20 -21.63
N ARG A 104 6.40 10.35 -20.61
CA ARG A 104 6.16 8.89 -20.68
C ARG A 104 4.96 8.48 -19.84
N PHE A 105 3.79 8.57 -20.42
CA PHE A 105 2.52 8.21 -19.79
C PHE A 105 1.56 7.57 -20.79
N ALA A 106 0.51 6.95 -20.27
CA ALA A 106 -0.66 6.59 -21.04
C ALA A 106 -1.92 6.75 -20.19
N SER A 107 -3.04 7.00 -20.87
CA SER A 107 -4.35 7.09 -20.25
C SER A 107 -5.42 6.55 -21.19
N GLY A 108 -6.58 6.21 -20.64
CA GLY A 108 -7.71 5.74 -21.42
C GLY A 108 -9.01 5.78 -20.62
N SER A 109 -10.12 5.53 -21.29
CA SER A 109 -11.46 5.61 -20.70
C SER A 109 -12.22 4.29 -20.80
N GLU A 110 -13.21 4.12 -19.92
CA GLU A 110 -14.16 3.01 -19.92
C GLU A 110 -15.54 3.50 -19.47
N ARG A 111 -16.61 3.08 -20.16
CA ARG A 111 -17.98 3.54 -19.88
C ARG A 111 -18.99 2.42 -20.01
N PRO A 112 -19.83 2.16 -18.98
CA PRO A 112 -19.74 2.72 -17.62
C PRO A 112 -18.66 2.03 -16.81
N SER A 113 -18.11 2.71 -15.77
CA SER A 113 -17.10 2.15 -14.91
C SER A 113 -17.28 2.58 -13.44
N THR A 114 -16.34 2.20 -12.58
CA THR A 114 -16.24 2.61 -11.17
C THR A 114 -14.83 3.04 -10.85
N ASN A 115 -14.66 3.86 -9.81
CA ASN A 115 -13.33 4.30 -9.38
C ASN A 115 -12.37 3.12 -9.15
N GLN A 116 -12.80 2.14 -8.33
CA GLN A 116 -11.99 0.95 -8.05
C GLN A 116 -11.59 0.18 -9.30
N ARG A 117 -12.48 0.11 -10.30
CA ARG A 117 -12.20 -0.56 -11.56
C ARG A 117 -11.11 0.16 -12.35
N MET A 118 -11.14 1.50 -12.38
CA MET A 118 -10.14 2.31 -13.07
C MET A 118 -8.78 2.27 -12.39
N GLU A 119 -8.74 2.23 -11.05
CA GLU A 119 -7.49 2.02 -10.30
C GLU A 119 -6.81 0.68 -10.64
N ILE A 120 -7.58 -0.42 -10.72
CA ILE A 120 -7.05 -1.73 -11.14
C ILE A 120 -6.59 -1.66 -12.60
N ARG A 121 -7.37 -1.01 -13.46
CA ARG A 121 -7.05 -0.86 -14.88
C ARG A 121 -5.75 -0.11 -15.09
N ALA A 122 -5.53 1.01 -14.40
CA ALA A 122 -4.29 1.78 -14.45
C ALA A 122 -3.06 0.92 -14.11
N ALA A 123 -3.15 0.13 -13.04
CA ALA A 123 -2.08 -0.78 -12.64
C ALA A 123 -1.85 -1.89 -13.67
N LEU A 124 -2.93 -2.48 -14.23
CA LEU A 124 -2.83 -3.52 -15.26
C LEU A 124 -2.15 -2.99 -16.53
N GLU A 125 -2.57 -1.83 -17.00
CA GLU A 125 -1.99 -1.20 -18.19
C GLU A 125 -0.51 -0.86 -17.99
N ALA A 126 -0.14 -0.32 -16.82
CA ALA A 126 1.26 -0.04 -16.48
C ALA A 126 2.12 -1.31 -16.49
N VAL A 127 1.67 -2.37 -15.80
CA VAL A 127 2.40 -3.64 -15.69
C VAL A 127 2.53 -4.33 -17.06
N THR A 128 1.54 -4.18 -17.93
CA THR A 128 1.53 -4.79 -19.27
C THR A 128 2.40 -4.02 -20.27
N ALA A 129 2.36 -2.68 -20.19
CA ALA A 129 3.06 -1.82 -21.16
C ALA A 129 4.56 -1.68 -20.90
N LEU A 130 4.99 -1.83 -19.64
CA LEU A 130 6.36 -1.49 -19.23
C LEU A 130 7.18 -2.75 -18.95
N ALA A 131 8.37 -2.81 -19.53
CA ALA A 131 9.33 -3.90 -19.32
C ALA A 131 10.32 -3.57 -18.18
N GLY A 132 11.00 -4.61 -17.67
CA GLY A 132 12.01 -4.53 -16.61
C GLY A 132 11.39 -4.36 -15.22
N PRO A 133 12.22 -4.32 -14.14
CA PRO A 133 11.75 -4.22 -12.79
C PRO A 133 10.91 -2.96 -12.54
N LEU A 134 9.75 -3.11 -11.89
CA LEU A 134 8.79 -2.01 -11.66
C LEU A 134 8.45 -1.84 -10.18
N VAL A 135 8.26 -0.58 -9.79
CA VAL A 135 7.51 -0.20 -8.59
C VAL A 135 6.26 0.55 -9.01
N VAL A 136 5.11 -0.06 -8.88
CA VAL A 136 3.81 0.58 -9.10
C VAL A 136 3.47 1.41 -7.87
N VAL A 137 3.41 2.72 -8.03
CA VAL A 137 3.08 3.70 -6.98
C VAL A 137 1.64 4.13 -7.15
N SER A 138 0.83 3.96 -6.13
CA SER A 138 -0.60 4.33 -6.18
C SER A 138 -1.10 4.75 -4.79
N ASP A 139 -2.06 5.66 -4.74
CA ASP A 139 -2.79 6.02 -3.53
C ASP A 139 -4.00 5.09 -3.27
N SER A 140 -4.30 4.20 -4.20
CA SER A 140 -5.31 3.17 -4.01
C SER A 140 -4.88 2.12 -3.00
N THR A 141 -5.41 2.20 -1.78
CA THR A 141 -5.23 1.15 -0.79
C THR A 141 -5.79 -0.19 -1.25
N TYR A 142 -6.78 -0.19 -2.15
CA TYR A 142 -7.39 -1.40 -2.69
C TYR A 142 -6.41 -2.16 -3.59
N VAL A 143 -5.70 -1.47 -4.48
CA VAL A 143 -4.69 -2.07 -5.35
C VAL A 143 -3.46 -2.48 -4.55
N VAL A 144 -2.87 -1.57 -3.80
CA VAL A 144 -1.62 -1.83 -3.09
C VAL A 144 -1.76 -2.92 -2.04
N ASN A 145 -2.86 -2.91 -1.24
CA ASN A 145 -3.06 -3.92 -0.21
C ASN A 145 -3.33 -5.32 -0.80
N CYS A 146 -3.95 -5.41 -2.00
CA CYS A 146 -4.14 -6.69 -2.65
C CYS A 146 -2.82 -7.44 -2.83
N PHE A 147 -1.76 -6.76 -3.26
CA PHE A 147 -0.44 -7.35 -3.43
C PHE A 147 0.34 -7.42 -2.13
N ARG A 148 0.36 -6.39 -1.32
CA ARG A 148 1.04 -6.36 -0.03
C ARG A 148 0.55 -7.47 0.91
N ASP A 149 -0.77 -7.64 1.01
CA ASP A 149 -1.40 -8.61 1.91
C ASP A 149 -1.73 -9.94 1.21
N GLN A 150 -1.37 -10.06 -0.09
CA GLN A 150 -1.56 -11.26 -0.94
C GLN A 150 -3.01 -11.77 -0.93
N TRP A 151 -4.00 -10.86 -1.08
CA TRP A 151 -5.41 -11.27 -1.16
C TRP A 151 -5.68 -12.21 -2.33
N TRP A 152 -4.98 -11.99 -3.43
CA TRP A 152 -5.05 -12.79 -4.65
C TRP A 152 -4.72 -14.28 -4.44
N ASP A 153 -3.77 -14.63 -3.54
CA ASP A 153 -3.45 -16.01 -3.23
C ASP A 153 -4.68 -16.76 -2.66
N GLY A 154 -5.40 -16.09 -1.76
CA GLY A 154 -6.65 -16.60 -1.24
C GLY A 154 -7.77 -16.69 -2.30
N TRP A 155 -7.80 -15.78 -3.27
CA TRP A 155 -8.77 -15.83 -4.37
C TRP A 155 -8.48 -16.98 -5.34
N LEU A 156 -7.23 -17.17 -5.72
CA LEU A 156 -6.80 -18.30 -6.56
C LEU A 156 -7.17 -19.64 -5.93
N LYS A 157 -6.85 -19.84 -4.65
CA LYS A 157 -7.15 -21.07 -3.90
C LYS A 157 -8.66 -21.36 -3.79
N ARG A 158 -9.51 -20.34 -3.88
CA ARG A 158 -10.98 -20.46 -3.78
C ARG A 158 -11.71 -20.27 -5.11
N GLY A 159 -11.01 -20.35 -6.24
CA GLY A 159 -11.62 -20.17 -7.56
C GLY A 159 -12.23 -18.78 -7.77
N TRP A 160 -11.49 -17.72 -7.40
CA TRP A 160 -11.90 -16.32 -7.52
C TRP A 160 -13.12 -15.94 -6.68
N THR A 161 -13.22 -16.53 -5.48
CA THR A 161 -14.22 -16.14 -4.49
C THR A 161 -13.58 -15.52 -3.24
N THR A 162 -14.30 -14.59 -2.65
CA THR A 162 -13.91 -13.95 -1.38
C THR A 162 -14.06 -14.91 -0.20
N SER A 163 -13.55 -14.55 0.99
CA SER A 163 -13.79 -15.30 2.22
C SER A 163 -15.29 -15.42 2.58
N ALA A 164 -16.11 -14.47 2.11
CA ALA A 164 -17.56 -14.48 2.26
C ALA A 164 -18.28 -15.30 1.17
N LYS A 165 -17.56 -16.12 0.39
CA LYS A 165 -18.08 -16.96 -0.70
C LYS A 165 -18.78 -16.17 -1.82
N LYS A 166 -18.48 -14.89 -1.98
CA LYS A 166 -18.98 -14.07 -3.08
C LYS A 166 -17.93 -14.02 -4.20
N PRO A 167 -18.32 -13.90 -5.48
CA PRO A 167 -17.36 -13.66 -6.56
C PRO A 167 -16.50 -12.44 -6.27
N VAL A 168 -15.23 -12.47 -6.65
CA VAL A 168 -14.34 -11.31 -6.56
C VAL A 168 -14.80 -10.26 -7.57
N ALA A 169 -15.09 -9.06 -7.09
CA ALA A 169 -15.46 -7.93 -7.96
C ALA A 169 -14.29 -7.56 -8.88
N ASN A 170 -14.60 -7.15 -10.12
CA ASN A 170 -13.60 -6.78 -11.14
C ASN A 170 -12.57 -7.90 -11.42
N ARG A 171 -13.01 -9.17 -11.35
CA ARG A 171 -12.15 -10.32 -11.63
C ARG A 171 -11.49 -10.23 -13.00
N ASP A 172 -12.21 -9.73 -13.97
CA ASP A 172 -11.77 -9.52 -15.35
C ASP A 172 -10.53 -8.63 -15.49
N LEU A 173 -10.28 -7.75 -14.52
CA LEU A 173 -9.07 -6.94 -14.41
C LEU A 173 -8.07 -7.52 -13.40
N TRP A 174 -8.56 -8.03 -12.27
CA TRP A 174 -7.69 -8.62 -11.25
C TRP A 174 -6.95 -9.86 -11.73
N GLU A 175 -7.64 -10.75 -12.46
CA GLU A 175 -7.04 -12.01 -12.90
C GLU A 175 -5.82 -11.76 -13.81
N PRO A 176 -5.93 -10.98 -14.91
CA PRO A 176 -4.76 -10.68 -15.74
C PRO A 176 -3.68 -9.88 -15.01
N LEU A 177 -4.02 -8.94 -14.13
CA LEU A 177 -3.03 -8.20 -13.35
C LEU A 177 -2.24 -9.12 -12.41
N VAL A 178 -2.92 -9.99 -11.66
CA VAL A 178 -2.29 -10.96 -10.77
C VAL A 178 -1.40 -11.94 -11.55
N MET A 179 -1.87 -12.41 -12.70
CA MET A 179 -1.07 -13.31 -13.56
C MET A 179 0.18 -12.60 -14.07
N ALA A 180 0.06 -11.39 -14.61
CA ALA A 180 1.20 -10.62 -15.10
C ALA A 180 2.25 -10.33 -14.02
N VAL A 181 1.81 -9.94 -12.81
CA VAL A 181 2.71 -9.67 -11.68
C VAL A 181 3.43 -10.94 -11.23
N ASN A 182 2.73 -12.08 -11.14
CA ASN A 182 3.33 -13.35 -10.72
C ASN A 182 4.28 -13.92 -11.78
N GLU A 183 3.95 -13.81 -13.06
CA GLU A 183 4.79 -14.28 -14.17
C GLU A 183 6.07 -13.46 -14.25
N ARG A 184 5.99 -12.17 -14.10
CA ARG A 184 7.13 -11.26 -14.11
C ARG A 184 8.04 -11.44 -12.90
N GLY A 185 7.50 -11.51 -11.70
CA GLY A 185 8.23 -11.65 -10.44
C GLY A 185 9.09 -10.43 -10.04
N ASP A 186 9.12 -9.38 -10.87
CA ASP A 186 9.92 -8.16 -10.70
C ASP A 186 9.08 -6.89 -10.47
N VAL A 187 7.83 -7.05 -10.04
CA VAL A 187 6.88 -5.94 -9.79
C VAL A 187 6.61 -5.80 -8.30
N ALA A 188 6.85 -4.62 -7.76
CA ALA A 188 6.49 -4.24 -6.39
C ALA A 188 5.40 -3.15 -6.40
N PHE A 189 4.66 -3.03 -5.31
CA PHE A 189 3.61 -2.02 -5.14
C PHE A 189 3.92 -1.13 -3.95
N HIS A 190 3.84 0.18 -4.14
CA HIS A 190 4.10 1.18 -3.11
C HIS A 190 2.90 2.11 -2.95
N TRP A 191 2.45 2.27 -1.69
CA TRP A 191 1.36 3.19 -1.39
C TRP A 191 1.89 4.59 -1.09
N VAL A 192 1.24 5.58 -1.67
CA VAL A 192 1.45 6.99 -1.35
C VAL A 192 0.14 7.60 -0.88
N LYS A 193 0.22 8.71 -0.16
CA LYS A 193 -0.98 9.43 0.24
C LYS A 193 -1.44 10.30 -0.93
N GLY A 194 -2.69 10.12 -1.37
CA GLY A 194 -3.31 10.97 -2.39
C GLY A 194 -3.41 12.44 -1.96
N HIS A 195 -3.38 13.35 -2.93
CA HIS A 195 -3.51 14.82 -2.74
C HIS A 195 -2.57 15.37 -1.66
N SER A 196 -1.34 14.87 -1.60
CA SER A 196 -0.32 15.29 -0.61
C SER A 196 0.75 16.21 -1.19
N GLY A 197 0.57 16.70 -2.43
CA GLY A 197 1.55 17.49 -3.16
C GLY A 197 2.68 16.63 -3.76
N HIS A 198 2.42 15.36 -3.99
CA HIS A 198 3.35 14.48 -4.70
C HIS A 198 3.14 14.67 -6.21
N GLU A 199 4.05 15.42 -6.85
CA GLU A 199 3.94 15.88 -8.24
C GLU A 199 3.48 14.80 -9.23
N MET A 200 4.06 13.60 -9.17
CA MET A 200 3.72 12.53 -10.10
C MET A 200 2.37 11.86 -9.80
N ASN A 201 1.96 11.81 -8.53
CA ASN A 201 0.63 11.31 -8.17
C ASN A 201 -0.45 12.31 -8.61
N ASP A 202 -0.19 13.60 -8.43
CA ASP A 202 -1.12 14.64 -8.87
C ASP A 202 -1.23 14.65 -10.41
N LEU A 203 -0.12 14.38 -11.14
CA LEU A 203 -0.14 14.25 -12.60
C LEU A 203 -1.03 13.09 -13.09
N VAL A 204 -0.93 11.90 -12.49
CA VAL A 204 -1.75 10.75 -12.94
C VAL A 204 -3.22 10.92 -12.54
N ASP A 205 -3.54 11.61 -11.45
CA ASP A 205 -4.91 12.01 -11.11
C ASP A 205 -5.48 12.93 -12.20
N GLU A 206 -4.76 13.99 -12.57
CA GLU A 206 -5.17 14.90 -13.66
C GLU A 206 -5.40 14.18 -14.99
N LEU A 207 -4.51 13.25 -15.36
CA LEU A 207 -4.62 12.46 -16.58
C LEU A 207 -5.81 11.50 -16.55
N ALA A 208 -6.06 10.83 -15.42
CA ALA A 208 -7.19 9.92 -15.24
C ALA A 208 -8.53 10.68 -15.28
N VAL A 209 -8.60 11.85 -14.61
CA VAL A 209 -9.78 12.73 -14.68
C VAL A 209 -10.02 13.20 -16.11
N ALA A 210 -9.00 13.68 -16.82
CA ALA A 210 -9.12 14.12 -18.22
C ALA A 210 -9.61 12.97 -19.12
N ALA A 211 -9.08 11.76 -18.95
CA ALA A 211 -9.52 10.58 -19.68
C ALA A 211 -11.00 10.21 -19.39
N SER A 212 -11.47 10.37 -18.15
CA SER A 212 -12.87 10.12 -17.79
C SER A 212 -13.84 11.08 -18.49
N LEU A 213 -13.39 12.26 -18.87
CA LEU A 213 -14.19 13.28 -19.53
C LEU A 213 -14.09 13.22 -21.07
N SER A 214 -13.12 12.49 -21.63
CA SER A 214 -13.00 12.33 -23.09
C SER A 214 -14.25 11.67 -23.65
N ARG A 215 -14.69 12.07 -24.85
CA ARG A 215 -15.90 11.60 -25.51
C ARG A 215 -15.61 10.68 -26.69
N ASP A 216 -14.50 9.94 -26.62
CA ASP A 216 -14.16 8.96 -27.66
C ASP A 216 -14.94 7.67 -27.50
#